data_4fb5f006b32de1df520fd6b6a37b6182
#
_entry.id   4fb5f006b32de1df520fd6b6a37b6182
#
_cell.length_a   1.000
_cell.length_b   1.000
_cell.length_c   1.000
_cell.angle_alpha   90.00
_cell.angle_beta   90.00
_cell.angle_gamma   90.00
#
_symmetry.space_group_name_H-M   'P 1'
#
loop_
_entity.id
_entity.type
_entity.pdbx_description
1 polymer ?
#
loop_
_entity_poly.entity_id
_entity_poly.type
_entity_poly.pdbx_seq_one_letter_code
_entity_poly.pdbx_strand_id
1 'polypeptide(L)'
;AFESLAYSGGFDSFGLQREQYFAVTAKGDLFLDTIVRYGQLFQAEKAQQQNSLFGGMDAIDVVHPIAPKAEKWPVIEKLNKERELVGIYLSAHPLDEYSVVLNNMCNTHCSKIGRNANMTELAKADEVTFGGIVTSVNERFSQKTGKPFGFVTIEDFGGTGELALFGDDWARWNNILKMNYTVYITAKCQPRYRNNPELLELKVQKIEQLYDVKKNRLERLTISMDATALDDAFVSELATVIEEHIGNTQLYIQLRTPDNTVLMLRSKNGGVNVDRTLIDFISSNEKMEFHIN
;
A
#
# COMPACT_ATOMS: atom_id res chain seq x y z
N ALA A 1 -9.26 -8.88 24.25
CA ALA A 1 -8.26 -7.81 24.43
C ALA A 1 -6.87 -8.24 23.96
N PHE A 2 -6.29 -9.35 24.48
CA PHE A 2 -4.94 -9.79 24.10
C PHE A 2 -4.84 -10.19 22.61
N GLU A 3 -5.85 -10.88 22.08
CA GLU A 3 -5.92 -11.21 20.64
C GLU A 3 -5.89 -9.96 19.77
N SER A 4 -6.69 -8.96 20.11
CA SER A 4 -6.73 -7.70 19.34
C SER A 4 -5.38 -6.97 19.38
N LEU A 5 -4.68 -6.98 20.52
CA LEU A 5 -3.33 -6.43 20.64
C LEU A 5 -2.31 -7.20 19.78
N ALA A 6 -2.39 -8.54 19.79
CA ALA A 6 -1.51 -9.36 18.96
C ALA A 6 -1.75 -9.14 17.45
N TYR A 7 -3.02 -9.09 17.03
CA TYR A 7 -3.37 -8.81 15.63
C TYR A 7 -2.97 -7.40 15.17
N SER A 8 -3.14 -6.39 16.03
CA SER A 8 -2.83 -5.00 15.69
C SER A 8 -1.35 -4.63 15.83
N GLY A 9 -0.49 -5.56 16.27
CA GLY A 9 0.94 -5.31 16.44
C GLY A 9 1.33 -4.72 17.79
N GLY A 10 0.40 -4.66 18.77
CA GLY A 10 0.69 -4.17 20.10
C GLY A 10 1.79 -4.95 20.85
N PHE A 11 2.15 -6.13 20.35
CA PHE A 11 3.20 -7.00 20.93
C PHE A 11 4.45 -7.10 20.06
N ASP A 12 4.56 -6.36 18.94
CA ASP A 12 5.70 -6.44 18.02
C ASP A 12 7.04 -6.12 18.70
N SER A 13 7.02 -5.26 19.74
CA SER A 13 8.20 -4.90 20.55
C SER A 13 8.82 -6.09 21.32
N PHE A 14 8.09 -7.18 21.50
CA PHE A 14 8.61 -8.38 22.15
C PHE A 14 9.43 -9.30 21.22
N GLY A 15 9.59 -8.93 19.95
CA GLY A 15 10.44 -9.65 18.99
C GLY A 15 9.85 -10.94 18.45
N LEU A 16 8.57 -11.21 18.71
CA LEU A 16 7.83 -12.33 18.15
C LEU A 16 7.02 -11.89 16.92
N GLN A 17 6.89 -12.78 15.95
CA GLN A 17 6.00 -12.55 14.83
C GLN A 17 4.54 -12.71 15.26
N ARG A 18 3.63 -11.88 14.73
CA ARG A 18 2.20 -11.87 15.14
C ARG A 18 1.53 -13.23 14.98
N GLU A 19 1.84 -13.95 13.91
CA GLU A 19 1.34 -15.30 13.63
C GLU A 19 1.72 -16.32 14.68
N GLN A 20 2.84 -16.14 15.41
CA GLN A 20 3.27 -17.06 16.45
C GLN A 20 2.33 -17.04 17.66
N TYR A 21 1.70 -15.90 17.95
CA TYR A 21 0.72 -15.81 19.05
C TYR A 21 -0.50 -16.69 18.82
N PHE A 22 -0.85 -16.95 17.56
CA PHE A 22 -2.00 -17.76 17.13
C PHE A 22 -1.62 -19.20 16.73
N ALA A 23 -0.36 -19.54 16.84
CA ALA A 23 0.10 -20.91 16.55
C ALA A 23 -0.18 -21.83 17.72
N VAL A 24 -0.36 -23.11 17.42
CA VAL A 24 -0.62 -24.16 18.39
C VAL A 24 0.71 -24.66 18.98
N THR A 25 0.80 -24.72 20.29
CA THR A 25 1.95 -25.27 21.02
C THR A 25 2.00 -26.79 20.89
N ALA A 26 3.12 -27.40 21.26
CA ALA A 26 3.28 -28.87 21.29
C ALA A 26 2.26 -29.57 22.21
N LYS A 27 1.62 -28.83 23.13
CA LYS A 27 0.58 -29.33 24.05
C LYS A 27 -0.84 -29.22 23.48
N GLY A 28 -1.01 -28.62 22.29
CA GLY A 28 -2.31 -28.45 21.66
C GLY A 28 -3.05 -27.16 22.01
N ASP A 29 -2.51 -26.32 22.88
CA ASP A 29 -3.09 -25.00 23.25
C ASP A 29 -2.59 -23.91 22.33
N LEU A 30 -3.37 -22.82 22.16
CA LEU A 30 -2.88 -21.60 21.52
C LEU A 30 -1.74 -20.98 22.35
N PHE A 31 -0.70 -20.50 21.66
CA PHE A 31 0.44 -19.90 22.34
C PHE A 31 0.06 -18.67 23.15
N LEU A 32 -0.86 -17.86 22.63
CA LEU A 32 -1.39 -16.67 23.34
C LEU A 32 -2.02 -17.04 24.68
N ASP A 33 -2.85 -18.11 24.72
CA ASP A 33 -3.46 -18.57 25.97
C ASP A 33 -2.41 -19.09 26.96
N THR A 34 -1.37 -19.73 26.44
CA THR A 34 -0.24 -20.19 27.25
C THR A 34 0.51 -19.04 27.90
N ILE A 35 0.76 -17.94 27.14
CA ILE A 35 1.40 -16.72 27.68
C ILE A 35 0.53 -16.05 28.74
N VAL A 36 -0.77 -15.94 28.50
CA VAL A 36 -1.70 -15.32 29.45
C VAL A 36 -1.72 -16.11 30.78
N ARG A 37 -1.82 -17.45 30.72
CA ARG A 37 -1.75 -18.30 31.89
C ARG A 37 -0.41 -18.17 32.63
N TYR A 38 0.70 -18.15 31.87
CA TYR A 38 2.03 -17.92 32.42
C TYR A 38 2.10 -16.59 33.17
N GLY A 39 1.62 -15.51 32.60
CA GLY A 39 1.61 -14.18 33.21
C GLY A 39 0.77 -14.15 34.51
N GLN A 40 -0.38 -14.83 34.51
CA GLN A 40 -1.22 -14.94 35.72
C GLN A 40 -0.52 -15.71 36.84
N LEU A 41 0.12 -16.84 36.55
CA LEU A 41 0.88 -17.63 37.51
C LEU A 41 2.07 -16.84 38.05
N PHE A 42 2.84 -16.19 37.19
CA PHE A 42 3.98 -15.36 37.56
C PHE A 42 3.58 -14.20 38.49
N GLN A 43 2.45 -13.54 38.21
CA GLN A 43 1.95 -12.48 39.07
C GLN A 43 1.46 -13.00 40.43
N ALA A 44 0.80 -14.16 40.45
CA ALA A 44 0.35 -14.80 41.68
C ALA A 44 1.53 -15.18 42.60
N GLU A 45 2.59 -15.78 42.04
CA GLU A 45 3.81 -16.09 42.77
C GLU A 45 4.50 -14.84 43.33
N LYS A 46 4.63 -13.80 42.52
CA LYS A 46 5.22 -12.54 42.96
C LYS A 46 4.44 -11.90 44.11
N ALA A 47 3.11 -11.98 44.06
CA ALA A 47 2.26 -11.49 45.12
C ALA A 47 2.40 -12.33 46.43
N GLN A 48 2.53 -13.67 46.30
CA GLN A 48 2.76 -14.54 47.45
C GLN A 48 4.14 -14.30 48.06
N GLN A 49 5.20 -14.12 47.27
CA GLN A 49 6.54 -13.79 47.77
C GLN A 49 6.58 -12.46 48.52
N GLN A 50 5.83 -11.45 48.09
CA GLN A 50 5.75 -10.16 48.80
C GLN A 50 5.00 -10.25 50.13
N ASN A 51 4.06 -11.18 50.26
CA ASN A 51 3.25 -11.34 51.46
C ASN A 51 3.83 -12.38 52.45
N SER A 52 4.88 -13.11 52.07
CA SER A 52 5.55 -14.08 52.94
C SER A 52 6.65 -13.41 53.75
N LEU A 53 6.47 -13.29 55.03
CA LEU A 53 7.46 -12.79 56.02
C LEU A 53 8.65 -13.76 56.21
N PHE A 54 8.50 -15.02 55.80
CA PHE A 54 9.53 -16.04 55.86
C PHE A 54 9.74 -16.51 54.41
N GLY A 55 10.86 -16.12 53.78
CA GLY A 55 11.21 -16.48 52.40
C GLY A 55 10.97 -17.99 52.19
N GLY A 56 9.89 -18.31 51.50
CA GLY A 56 9.48 -19.68 51.22
C GLY A 56 10.47 -20.36 50.31
N MET A 57 10.93 -21.53 50.70
CA MET A 57 11.89 -22.38 50.01
C MET A 57 11.34 -23.07 48.74
N ASP A 58 10.08 -22.84 48.38
CA ASP A 58 9.44 -23.45 47.20
C ASP A 58 9.00 -22.39 46.19
N ALA A 59 9.96 -21.73 45.59
CA ALA A 59 9.67 -21.00 44.35
C ALA A 59 9.36 -22.03 43.26
N ILE A 60 8.10 -22.11 42.84
CA ILE A 60 7.72 -22.92 41.68
C ILE A 60 8.42 -22.29 40.49
N ASP A 61 9.35 -23.00 39.87
CA ASP A 61 10.05 -22.53 38.67
C ASP A 61 9.06 -22.48 37.53
N VAL A 62 8.43 -21.30 37.29
CA VAL A 62 7.46 -21.11 36.22
C VAL A 62 8.23 -21.11 34.92
N VAL A 63 8.21 -22.23 34.20
CA VAL A 63 8.91 -22.42 32.93
C VAL A 63 8.39 -21.42 31.88
N HIS A 64 9.29 -20.64 31.31
CA HIS A 64 8.97 -19.70 30.27
C HIS A 64 8.39 -20.42 29.02
N PRO A 65 7.24 -19.95 28.48
CA PRO A 65 6.66 -20.52 27.27
C PRO A 65 7.58 -20.28 26.08
N ILE A 66 7.82 -21.34 25.31
CA ILE A 66 8.61 -21.26 24.08
C ILE A 66 7.67 -20.98 22.91
N ALA A 67 7.98 -19.94 22.12
CA ALA A 67 7.20 -19.57 20.96
C ALA A 67 7.26 -20.67 19.88
N PRO A 68 6.10 -21.16 19.40
CA PRO A 68 6.04 -22.13 18.31
C PRO A 68 6.48 -21.50 16.99
N LYS A 69 6.90 -22.34 16.04
CA LYS A 69 7.10 -21.92 14.66
C LYS A 69 5.74 -21.70 14.02
N ALA A 70 5.60 -20.63 13.26
CA ALA A 70 4.39 -20.31 12.52
C ALA A 70 4.74 -19.92 11.08
N GLU A 71 3.81 -20.17 10.16
CA GLU A 71 3.92 -19.67 8.81
C GLU A 71 3.67 -18.16 8.80
N LYS A 72 4.52 -17.43 8.07
CA LYS A 72 4.42 -15.96 8.01
C LYS A 72 3.13 -15.55 7.30
N TRP A 73 2.37 -14.67 7.93
CA TRP A 73 1.23 -14.05 7.25
C TRP A 73 1.68 -13.12 6.14
N PRO A 74 0.96 -13.09 5.01
CA PRO A 74 1.14 -12.06 3.99
C PRO A 74 1.01 -10.66 4.60
N VAL A 75 1.80 -9.71 4.07
CA VAL A 75 1.77 -8.32 4.57
C VAL A 75 0.36 -7.74 4.54
N ILE A 76 -0.37 -7.96 3.44
CA ILE A 76 -1.75 -7.47 3.29
C ILE A 76 -2.70 -8.01 4.37
N GLU A 77 -2.49 -9.25 4.82
CA GLU A 77 -3.31 -9.84 5.89
C GLU A 77 -3.05 -9.14 7.22
N LYS A 78 -1.78 -8.86 7.57
CA LYS A 78 -1.42 -8.08 8.76
C LYS A 78 -2.04 -6.69 8.74
N LEU A 79 -1.94 -6.00 7.61
CA LEU A 79 -2.52 -4.67 7.42
C LEU A 79 -4.06 -4.67 7.52
N ASN A 80 -4.71 -5.68 6.95
CA ASN A 80 -6.16 -5.83 7.06
C ASN A 80 -6.61 -6.05 8.52
N LYS A 81 -5.85 -6.81 9.31
CA LYS A 81 -6.11 -7.01 10.75
C LYS A 81 -5.96 -5.71 11.54
N GLU A 82 -4.94 -4.91 11.24
CA GLU A 82 -4.80 -3.58 11.84
C GLU A 82 -6.02 -2.71 11.55
N ARG A 83 -6.42 -2.62 10.28
CA ARG A 83 -7.57 -1.82 9.86
C ARG A 83 -8.89 -2.31 10.47
N GLU A 84 -9.11 -3.62 10.51
CA GLU A 84 -10.32 -4.22 11.09
C GLU A 84 -10.48 -3.86 12.58
N LEU A 85 -9.36 -3.85 13.32
CA LEU A 85 -9.37 -3.67 14.78
C LEU A 85 -9.22 -2.21 15.22
N VAL A 86 -8.44 -1.42 14.49
CA VAL A 86 -8.06 -0.04 14.88
C VAL A 86 -8.75 1.00 13.97
N GLY A 87 -9.19 0.58 12.77
CA GLY A 87 -9.82 1.44 11.78
C GLY A 87 -8.84 2.07 10.79
N ILE A 88 -7.53 1.96 11.02
CA ILE A 88 -6.46 2.47 10.15
C ILE A 88 -5.36 1.43 9.98
N TYR A 89 -4.53 1.61 8.96
CA TYR A 89 -3.27 0.88 8.80
C TYR A 89 -2.20 1.50 9.70
N LEU A 90 -1.52 0.70 10.52
CA LEU A 90 -0.53 1.19 11.48
C LEU A 90 0.91 1.00 11.01
N SER A 91 1.23 -0.19 10.50
CA SER A 91 2.63 -0.54 10.16
C SER A 91 3.06 -0.03 8.79
N ALA A 92 2.17 -0.06 7.79
CA ALA A 92 2.41 0.43 6.44
C ALA A 92 1.07 0.60 5.71
N HIS A 93 1.04 1.38 4.64
CA HIS A 93 -0.14 1.44 3.79
C HIS A 93 -0.02 0.43 2.63
N PRO A 94 -1.08 -0.33 2.27
CA PRO A 94 -1.02 -1.30 1.17
C PRO A 94 -0.61 -0.72 -0.18
N LEU A 95 -0.78 0.59 -0.35
CA LEU A 95 -0.43 1.34 -1.57
C LEU A 95 0.97 1.99 -1.52
N ASP A 96 1.74 1.85 -0.42
CA ASP A 96 3.06 2.49 -0.31
C ASP A 96 4.00 2.05 -1.45
N GLU A 97 3.95 0.78 -1.84
CA GLU A 97 4.70 0.23 -2.97
C GLU A 97 4.31 0.87 -4.32
N TYR A 98 3.09 1.38 -4.44
CA TYR A 98 2.53 1.98 -5.65
C TYR A 98 2.42 3.50 -5.57
N SER A 99 2.94 4.13 -4.52
CA SER A 99 2.84 5.58 -4.29
C SER A 99 3.35 6.38 -5.48
N VAL A 100 4.46 5.95 -6.08
CA VAL A 100 5.05 6.59 -7.26
C VAL A 100 4.09 6.55 -8.46
N VAL A 101 3.47 5.41 -8.73
CA VAL A 101 2.48 5.25 -9.82
C VAL A 101 1.27 6.14 -9.55
N LEU A 102 0.73 6.10 -8.34
CA LEU A 102 -0.46 6.85 -7.99
C LEU A 102 -0.23 8.36 -8.05
N ASN A 103 0.93 8.84 -7.58
CA ASN A 103 1.24 10.28 -7.55
C ASN A 103 1.62 10.84 -8.92
N ASN A 104 2.21 10.04 -9.83
CA ASN A 104 2.75 10.54 -11.08
C ASN A 104 1.95 10.13 -12.32
N MET A 105 1.13 9.07 -12.25
CA MET A 105 0.36 8.56 -13.38
C MET A 105 -1.16 8.73 -13.21
N CYS A 106 -1.63 9.01 -11.99
CA CYS A 106 -3.04 9.37 -11.76
C CYS A 106 -3.20 10.90 -11.78
N ASN A 107 -4.24 11.36 -12.45
CA ASN A 107 -4.60 12.79 -12.47
C ASN A 107 -5.77 13.11 -11.52
N THR A 108 -6.31 12.11 -10.85
CA THR A 108 -7.49 12.24 -9.98
C THR A 108 -7.37 11.31 -8.78
N HIS A 109 -7.83 11.78 -7.61
CA HIS A 109 -7.95 10.96 -6.40
C HIS A 109 -9.30 10.25 -6.33
N CYS A 110 -9.32 9.09 -5.67
CA CYS A 110 -10.54 8.30 -5.47
C CYS A 110 -11.66 9.11 -4.79
N SER A 111 -11.33 10.00 -3.86
CA SER A 111 -12.30 10.87 -3.17
C SER A 111 -13.11 11.78 -4.11
N LYS A 112 -12.63 12.02 -5.33
CA LYS A 112 -13.36 12.79 -6.36
C LYS A 112 -14.24 11.90 -7.24
N ILE A 113 -14.26 10.60 -7.04
CA ILE A 113 -15.05 9.62 -7.81
C ILE A 113 -16.27 9.19 -7.00
N GLY A 114 -17.44 9.12 -7.62
CA GLY A 114 -18.65 8.62 -6.98
C GLY A 114 -19.89 9.47 -7.27
N ARG A 115 -20.92 9.28 -6.46
CA ARG A 115 -22.23 9.95 -6.67
C ARG A 115 -22.17 11.47 -6.60
N ASN A 116 -21.25 12.01 -5.80
CA ASN A 116 -21.08 13.46 -5.60
C ASN A 116 -19.90 14.01 -6.41
N ALA A 117 -19.39 13.24 -7.39
CA ALA A 117 -18.30 13.66 -8.25
C ALA A 117 -18.68 14.91 -9.06
N ASN A 118 -17.76 15.88 -9.12
CA ASN A 118 -17.89 17.00 -10.02
C ASN A 118 -17.56 16.59 -11.45
N MET A 119 -18.55 16.06 -12.15
CA MET A 119 -18.37 15.52 -13.50
C MET A 119 -17.91 16.59 -14.50
N THR A 120 -18.26 17.84 -14.29
CA THR A 120 -17.81 18.96 -15.14
C THR A 120 -16.31 19.23 -14.96
N GLU A 121 -15.77 19.04 -13.76
CA GLU A 121 -14.34 19.16 -13.51
C GLU A 121 -13.59 17.98 -14.13
N LEU A 122 -14.07 16.76 -13.92
CA LEU A 122 -13.48 15.54 -14.50
C LEU A 122 -13.51 15.55 -16.03
N ALA A 123 -14.52 16.17 -16.64
CA ALA A 123 -14.64 16.25 -18.10
C ALA A 123 -13.65 17.22 -18.76
N LYS A 124 -12.90 18.03 -17.97
CA LYS A 124 -11.82 18.87 -18.54
C LYS A 124 -10.60 18.05 -18.96
N ALA A 125 -10.42 16.87 -18.40
CA ALA A 125 -9.37 15.96 -18.79
C ALA A 125 -9.84 15.05 -19.93
N ASP A 126 -8.98 14.80 -20.92
CA ASP A 126 -9.26 13.86 -22.00
C ASP A 126 -9.49 12.45 -21.48
N GLU A 127 -8.71 12.07 -20.46
CA GLU A 127 -8.83 10.83 -19.71
C GLU A 127 -8.76 11.13 -18.21
N VAL A 128 -9.57 10.41 -17.44
CA VAL A 128 -9.54 10.42 -15.97
C VAL A 128 -8.83 9.17 -15.51
N THR A 129 -7.69 9.36 -14.84
CA THR A 129 -6.87 8.26 -14.31
C THR A 129 -6.83 8.32 -12.80
N PHE A 130 -7.14 7.21 -12.16
CA PHE A 130 -7.09 7.04 -10.71
C PHE A 130 -6.79 5.59 -10.35
N GLY A 131 -6.38 5.35 -9.13
CA GLY A 131 -6.07 3.99 -8.70
C GLY A 131 -6.09 3.89 -7.18
N GLY A 132 -6.11 2.66 -6.69
CA GLY A 132 -6.17 2.40 -5.27
C GLY A 132 -6.39 0.94 -4.96
N ILE A 133 -6.70 0.65 -3.70
CA ILE A 133 -7.08 -0.68 -3.23
C ILE A 133 -8.61 -0.82 -3.20
N VAL A 134 -9.10 -1.94 -3.70
CA VAL A 134 -10.53 -2.29 -3.62
C VAL A 134 -10.87 -2.70 -2.19
N THR A 135 -11.71 -1.92 -1.53
CA THR A 135 -12.08 -2.13 -0.12
C THR A 135 -13.47 -2.74 0.05
N SER A 136 -14.33 -2.62 -0.97
CA SER A 136 -15.66 -3.24 -0.96
C SER A 136 -16.14 -3.54 -2.38
N VAL A 137 -16.83 -4.65 -2.54
CA VAL A 137 -17.48 -5.05 -3.81
C VAL A 137 -18.88 -5.51 -3.50
N ASN A 138 -19.88 -4.80 -4.03
CA ASN A 138 -21.30 -5.12 -3.83
C ASN A 138 -21.94 -5.42 -5.19
N GLU A 139 -22.10 -6.69 -5.51
CA GLU A 139 -22.81 -7.15 -6.71
C GLU A 139 -24.31 -7.20 -6.46
N ARG A 140 -25.09 -6.75 -7.42
CA ARG A 140 -26.56 -6.77 -7.42
C ARG A 140 -27.09 -7.11 -8.80
N PHE A 141 -28.37 -7.48 -8.85
CA PHE A 141 -29.08 -7.76 -10.09
C PHE A 141 -30.17 -6.73 -10.34
N SER A 142 -30.27 -6.25 -11.57
CA SER A 142 -31.31 -5.30 -11.98
C SER A 142 -32.67 -6.00 -12.00
N GLN A 143 -33.63 -5.50 -11.26
CA GLN A 143 -35.00 -6.03 -11.28
C GLN A 143 -35.70 -5.93 -12.64
N LYS A 144 -35.29 -4.91 -13.46
CA LYS A 144 -35.91 -4.69 -14.78
C LYS A 144 -35.31 -5.57 -15.88
N THR A 145 -34.00 -5.81 -15.84
CA THR A 145 -33.27 -6.47 -16.94
C THR A 145 -32.64 -7.80 -16.56
N GLY A 146 -32.61 -8.16 -15.27
CA GLY A 146 -31.93 -9.34 -14.74
C GLY A 146 -30.40 -9.27 -14.86
N LYS A 147 -29.83 -8.21 -15.47
CA LYS A 147 -28.37 -8.09 -15.64
C LYS A 147 -27.68 -7.72 -14.32
N PRO A 148 -26.48 -8.29 -14.07
CA PRO A 148 -25.69 -7.94 -12.91
C PRO A 148 -25.11 -6.52 -13.05
N PHE A 149 -24.88 -5.88 -11.89
CA PHE A 149 -24.14 -4.63 -11.78
C PHE A 149 -23.42 -4.59 -10.43
N GLY A 150 -22.34 -3.82 -10.33
CA GLY A 150 -21.57 -3.76 -9.11
C GLY A 150 -21.28 -2.33 -8.68
N PHE A 151 -21.25 -2.14 -7.35
CA PHE A 151 -20.66 -0.97 -6.71
C PHE A 151 -19.34 -1.40 -6.08
N VAL A 152 -18.28 -0.72 -6.45
CA VAL A 152 -16.93 -1.01 -6.00
C VAL A 152 -16.38 0.21 -5.28
N THR A 153 -16.01 0.05 -4.02
CA THR A 153 -15.32 1.10 -3.26
C THR A 153 -13.82 0.92 -3.43
N ILE A 154 -13.17 1.99 -3.85
CA ILE A 154 -11.72 2.04 -4.06
C ILE A 154 -11.17 3.14 -3.16
N GLU A 155 -10.05 2.88 -2.53
CA GLU A 155 -9.37 3.77 -1.59
C GLU A 155 -7.96 4.07 -2.05
N ASP A 156 -7.59 5.34 -2.05
CA ASP A 156 -6.22 5.82 -2.24
C ASP A 156 -5.76 6.65 -1.03
N PHE A 157 -4.60 7.30 -1.11
CA PHE A 157 -4.10 8.19 -0.05
C PHE A 157 -4.98 9.42 0.18
N GLY A 158 -5.79 9.82 -0.81
CA GLY A 158 -6.69 10.98 -0.76
C GLY A 158 -8.10 10.66 -0.28
N GLY A 159 -8.41 9.38 -0.04
CA GLY A 159 -9.69 8.92 0.46
C GLY A 159 -10.36 7.84 -0.39
N THR A 160 -11.68 7.67 -0.20
CA THR A 160 -12.46 6.62 -0.84
C THR A 160 -13.36 7.16 -1.95
N GLY A 161 -13.53 6.37 -3.01
CA GLY A 161 -14.47 6.63 -4.09
C GLY A 161 -15.31 5.40 -4.41
N GLU A 162 -16.54 5.60 -4.87
CA GLU A 162 -17.45 4.52 -5.29
C GLU A 162 -17.60 4.51 -6.81
N LEU A 163 -17.19 3.44 -7.45
CA LEU A 163 -17.35 3.20 -8.88
C LEU A 163 -18.56 2.29 -9.11
N ALA A 164 -19.50 2.72 -9.96
CA ALA A 164 -20.65 1.94 -10.34
C ALA A 164 -20.47 1.39 -11.78
N LEU A 165 -20.53 0.07 -11.94
CA LEU A 165 -20.39 -0.62 -13.22
C LEU A 165 -21.66 -1.40 -13.54
N PHE A 166 -22.24 -1.22 -14.72
CA PHE A 166 -23.50 -1.79 -15.11
C PHE A 166 -23.38 -2.75 -16.30
N GLY A 167 -24.12 -3.86 -16.24
CA GLY A 167 -24.28 -4.80 -17.37
C GLY A 167 -22.95 -5.29 -17.94
N ASP A 168 -22.68 -4.95 -19.19
CA ASP A 168 -21.51 -5.44 -19.91
C ASP A 168 -20.19 -4.92 -19.34
N ASP A 169 -20.15 -3.71 -18.73
CA ASP A 169 -18.96 -3.19 -18.05
C ASP A 169 -18.67 -3.99 -16.78
N TRP A 170 -19.70 -4.34 -16.01
CA TRP A 170 -19.52 -5.21 -14.85
C TRP A 170 -19.03 -6.60 -15.28
N ALA A 171 -19.66 -7.21 -16.28
CA ALA A 171 -19.24 -8.51 -16.79
C ALA A 171 -17.77 -8.52 -17.27
N ARG A 172 -17.30 -7.39 -17.85
CA ARG A 172 -15.94 -7.26 -18.34
C ARG A 172 -14.91 -7.12 -17.22
N TRP A 173 -15.24 -6.40 -16.13
CA TRP A 173 -14.26 -5.96 -15.15
C TRP A 173 -14.36 -6.62 -13.78
N ASN A 174 -15.43 -7.36 -13.47
CA ASN A 174 -15.65 -7.97 -12.15
C ASN A 174 -14.53 -8.91 -11.70
N ASN A 175 -13.83 -9.56 -12.63
CA ASN A 175 -12.75 -10.49 -12.31
C ASN A 175 -11.51 -9.81 -11.71
N ILE A 176 -11.25 -8.55 -12.07
CA ILE A 176 -10.12 -7.77 -11.58
C ILE A 176 -10.50 -6.88 -10.39
N LEU A 177 -11.80 -6.63 -10.20
CA LEU A 177 -12.33 -5.81 -9.12
C LEU A 177 -12.70 -6.69 -7.91
N LYS A 178 -11.70 -7.27 -7.27
CA LYS A 178 -11.89 -8.11 -6.07
C LYS A 178 -11.34 -7.39 -4.85
N MET A 179 -11.93 -7.68 -3.69
CA MET A 179 -11.48 -7.13 -2.41
C MET A 179 -9.96 -7.34 -2.23
N ASN A 180 -9.28 -6.32 -1.75
CA ASN A 180 -7.83 -6.24 -1.56
C ASN A 180 -6.98 -6.23 -2.85
N TYR A 181 -7.58 -6.18 -4.04
CA TYR A 181 -6.83 -5.96 -5.27
C TYR A 181 -6.48 -4.49 -5.41
N THR A 182 -5.26 -4.22 -5.85
CA THR A 182 -4.78 -2.88 -6.16
C THR A 182 -4.94 -2.61 -7.66
N VAL A 183 -5.71 -1.59 -8.01
CA VAL A 183 -6.13 -1.32 -9.39
C VAL A 183 -5.76 0.08 -9.84
N TYR A 184 -5.46 0.19 -11.14
CA TYR A 184 -5.31 1.43 -11.88
C TYR A 184 -6.43 1.49 -12.92
N ILE A 185 -7.17 2.59 -12.93
CA ILE A 185 -8.37 2.75 -13.75
C ILE A 185 -8.20 3.94 -14.66
N THR A 186 -8.43 3.69 -15.95
CA THR A 186 -8.56 4.72 -16.97
C THR A 186 -10.03 4.82 -17.37
N ALA A 187 -10.57 6.01 -17.26
CA ALA A 187 -11.97 6.30 -17.56
C ALA A 187 -12.09 7.59 -18.36
N LYS A 188 -13.23 7.80 -18.99
CA LYS A 188 -13.55 9.01 -19.74
C LYS A 188 -14.90 9.56 -19.30
N CYS A 189 -14.96 10.88 -19.11
CA CYS A 189 -16.23 11.56 -18.94
C CYS A 189 -16.91 11.71 -20.31
N GLN A 190 -18.13 11.22 -20.41
CA GLN A 190 -18.92 11.31 -21.64
C GLN A 190 -20.40 11.51 -21.32
N PRO A 191 -21.19 12.05 -22.28
CA PRO A 191 -22.62 12.12 -22.13
C PRO A 191 -23.23 10.71 -21.93
N ARG A 192 -24.04 10.55 -20.89
CA ARG A 192 -24.73 9.29 -20.61
C ARG A 192 -25.76 8.93 -21.68
N TYR A 193 -26.39 9.96 -22.24
CA TYR A 193 -27.40 9.82 -23.29
C TYR A 193 -27.12 10.78 -24.44
N ARG A 194 -27.25 10.30 -25.69
CA ARG A 194 -27.03 11.14 -26.89
C ARG A 194 -27.95 12.38 -26.97
N ASN A 195 -29.15 12.25 -26.44
CA ASN A 195 -30.18 13.32 -26.42
C ASN A 195 -30.10 14.21 -25.18
N ASN A 196 -29.22 13.95 -24.23
CA ASN A 196 -28.96 14.78 -23.07
C ASN A 196 -27.44 14.88 -22.80
N PRO A 197 -26.72 15.76 -23.54
CA PRO A 197 -25.27 15.88 -23.42
C PRO A 197 -24.81 16.48 -22.11
N GLU A 198 -25.68 17.14 -21.33
CA GLU A 198 -25.34 17.74 -20.06
C GLU A 198 -25.23 16.69 -18.94
N LEU A 199 -25.91 15.55 -19.09
CA LEU A 199 -25.83 14.48 -18.13
C LEU A 199 -24.59 13.61 -18.41
N LEU A 200 -23.51 13.90 -17.71
CA LEU A 200 -22.24 13.19 -17.86
C LEU A 200 -22.19 11.91 -17.00
N GLU A 201 -21.48 10.92 -17.50
CA GLU A 201 -21.11 9.71 -16.77
C GLU A 201 -19.61 9.45 -16.90
N LEU A 202 -19.03 8.77 -15.92
CA LEU A 202 -17.67 8.28 -15.96
C LEU A 202 -17.68 6.86 -16.56
N LYS A 203 -17.20 6.73 -17.79
CA LYS A 203 -17.12 5.45 -18.50
C LYS A 203 -15.74 4.85 -18.35
N VAL A 204 -15.65 3.70 -17.71
CA VAL A 204 -14.40 2.95 -17.59
C VAL A 204 -13.98 2.42 -18.94
N GLN A 205 -12.75 2.72 -19.33
CA GLN A 205 -12.13 2.24 -20.58
C GLN A 205 -11.22 1.06 -20.32
N LYS A 206 -10.43 1.12 -19.24
CA LYS A 206 -9.46 0.10 -18.87
C LYS A 206 -9.31 -0.02 -17.36
N ILE A 207 -9.13 -1.23 -16.88
CA ILE A 207 -8.71 -1.52 -15.51
C ILE A 207 -7.50 -2.46 -15.58
N GLU A 208 -6.44 -2.12 -14.87
CA GLU A 208 -5.19 -2.88 -14.78
C GLU A 208 -4.82 -3.07 -13.30
N GLN A 209 -4.03 -4.08 -12.98
CA GLN A 209 -3.45 -4.17 -11.65
C GLN A 209 -2.31 -3.13 -11.51
N LEU A 210 -2.21 -2.48 -10.35
CA LEU A 210 -1.12 -1.52 -10.10
C LEU A 210 0.26 -2.14 -10.23
N TYR A 211 0.38 -3.43 -9.90
CA TYR A 211 1.60 -4.21 -10.13
C TYR A 211 2.03 -4.22 -11.61
N ASP A 212 1.08 -4.48 -12.52
CA ASP A 212 1.36 -4.51 -13.96
C ASP A 212 1.69 -3.11 -14.50
N VAL A 213 0.99 -2.08 -14.01
CA VAL A 213 1.27 -0.69 -14.38
C VAL A 213 2.68 -0.28 -13.92
N LYS A 214 3.04 -0.57 -12.66
CA LYS A 214 4.39 -0.33 -12.13
C LYS A 214 5.46 -1.02 -12.98
N LYS A 215 5.24 -2.30 -13.30
CA LYS A 215 6.20 -3.09 -14.08
C LYS A 215 6.36 -2.66 -15.53
N ASN A 216 5.24 -2.29 -16.19
CA ASN A 216 5.22 -2.11 -17.64
C ASN A 216 5.23 -0.65 -18.09
N ARG A 217 4.90 0.30 -17.22
CA ARG A 217 4.84 1.73 -17.55
C ARG A 217 5.91 2.56 -16.87
N LEU A 218 6.54 2.09 -15.80
CA LEU A 218 7.74 2.71 -15.21
C LEU A 218 8.98 2.26 -16.00
N GLU A 219 9.08 2.70 -17.25
CA GLU A 219 10.18 2.28 -18.11
C GLU A 219 11.44 3.09 -17.86
N ARG A 220 11.28 4.36 -17.48
CA ARG A 220 12.38 5.32 -17.40
C ARG A 220 12.22 6.28 -16.24
N LEU A 221 13.28 6.43 -15.45
CA LEU A 221 13.48 7.51 -14.50
C LEU A 221 14.58 8.43 -15.04
N THR A 222 14.29 9.71 -15.18
CA THR A 222 15.27 10.74 -15.53
C THR A 222 15.46 11.65 -14.33
N ILE A 223 16.70 11.78 -13.84
CA ILE A 223 17.08 12.74 -12.80
C ILE A 223 17.79 13.89 -13.50
N SER A 224 17.25 15.09 -13.35
CA SER A 224 17.80 16.33 -13.95
C SER A 224 18.49 17.16 -12.89
N MET A 225 19.68 17.66 -13.18
CA MET A 225 20.46 18.51 -12.29
C MET A 225 21.42 19.42 -13.06
N ASP A 226 21.86 20.50 -12.41
CA ASP A 226 22.89 21.37 -12.99
C ASP A 226 24.28 20.76 -12.78
N ALA A 227 25.11 20.79 -13.83
CA ALA A 227 26.48 20.25 -13.78
C ALA A 227 27.34 20.94 -12.74
N THR A 228 27.06 22.22 -12.44
CA THR A 228 27.76 22.99 -11.39
C THR A 228 27.44 22.55 -9.97
N ALA A 229 26.37 21.80 -9.79
CA ALA A 229 25.96 21.27 -8.48
C ALA A 229 26.68 19.96 -8.12
N LEU A 230 27.41 19.37 -9.07
CA LEU A 230 28.14 18.12 -8.91
C LEU A 230 29.47 18.38 -8.16
N ASP A 231 29.60 17.76 -7.00
CA ASP A 231 30.86 17.57 -6.30
C ASP A 231 31.05 16.07 -6.00
N ASP A 232 32.27 15.68 -5.63
CA ASP A 232 32.63 14.28 -5.39
C ASP A 232 31.78 13.65 -4.26
N ALA A 233 31.41 14.43 -3.24
CA ALA A 233 30.63 13.98 -2.12
C ALA A 233 29.17 13.66 -2.57
N PHE A 234 28.57 14.58 -3.31
CA PHE A 234 27.21 14.39 -3.86
C PHE A 234 27.14 13.23 -4.85
N VAL A 235 28.14 13.09 -5.73
CA VAL A 235 28.21 11.96 -6.67
C VAL A 235 28.30 10.63 -5.93
N SER A 236 29.11 10.56 -4.86
CA SER A 236 29.26 9.36 -4.04
C SER A 236 27.97 9.01 -3.29
N GLU A 237 27.27 10.00 -2.73
CA GLU A 237 25.98 9.83 -2.07
C GLU A 237 24.92 9.31 -3.03
N LEU A 238 24.78 9.95 -4.19
CA LEU A 238 23.82 9.54 -5.24
C LEU A 238 24.13 8.12 -5.73
N ALA A 239 25.41 7.77 -5.93
CA ALA A 239 25.79 6.43 -6.34
C ALA A 239 25.39 5.37 -5.31
N THR A 240 25.62 5.65 -4.01
CA THR A 240 25.24 4.75 -2.92
C THR A 240 23.71 4.51 -2.91
N VAL A 241 22.92 5.58 -3.01
CA VAL A 241 21.46 5.46 -3.03
C VAL A 241 20.98 4.67 -4.26
N ILE A 242 21.57 4.91 -5.44
CA ILE A 242 21.22 4.14 -6.66
C ILE A 242 21.58 2.66 -6.50
N GLU A 243 22.71 2.33 -5.87
CA GLU A 243 23.11 0.94 -5.61
C GLU A 243 22.20 0.22 -4.61
N GLU A 244 21.62 0.94 -3.66
CA GLU A 244 20.63 0.39 -2.73
C GLU A 244 19.26 0.12 -3.41
N HIS A 245 18.99 0.78 -4.54
CA HIS A 245 17.70 0.71 -5.25
C HIS A 245 17.83 0.02 -6.62
N ILE A 246 18.57 -1.07 -6.73
CA ILE A 246 18.71 -1.81 -8.00
C ILE A 246 17.35 -2.37 -8.45
N GLY A 247 17.02 -2.19 -9.74
CA GLY A 247 15.75 -2.64 -10.32
C GLY A 247 15.74 -2.63 -11.84
N ASN A 248 14.55 -2.58 -12.42
CA ASN A 248 14.36 -2.75 -13.87
C ASN A 248 14.07 -1.45 -14.63
N THR A 249 13.73 -0.35 -13.95
CA THR A 249 13.45 0.95 -14.58
C THR A 249 14.75 1.58 -15.08
N GLN A 250 14.81 1.95 -16.35
CA GLN A 250 16.02 2.56 -16.92
C GLN A 250 16.31 3.91 -16.27
N LEU A 251 17.55 4.09 -15.75
CA LEU A 251 17.98 5.34 -15.15
C LEU A 251 18.73 6.19 -16.17
N TYR A 252 18.29 7.45 -16.27
CA TYR A 252 18.96 8.50 -17.02
C TYR A 252 19.29 9.67 -16.08
N ILE A 253 20.45 10.28 -16.29
CA ILE A 253 20.86 11.51 -15.62
C ILE A 253 20.98 12.59 -16.70
N GLN A 254 20.20 13.64 -16.54
CA GLN A 254 20.23 14.82 -17.38
C GLN A 254 21.03 15.92 -16.70
N LEU A 255 22.16 16.28 -17.27
CA LEU A 255 23.00 17.37 -16.76
C LEU A 255 22.81 18.60 -17.63
N ARG A 256 22.53 19.74 -16.99
CA ARG A 256 22.52 21.06 -17.63
C ARG A 256 23.84 21.77 -17.35
N THR A 257 24.59 22.10 -18.38
CA THR A 257 25.83 22.83 -18.27
C THR A 257 25.60 24.35 -18.25
N PRO A 258 26.55 25.19 -17.80
CA PRO A 258 26.37 26.64 -17.72
C PRO A 258 26.10 27.33 -19.07
N ASP A 259 26.50 26.71 -20.18
CA ASP A 259 26.23 27.17 -21.54
C ASP A 259 24.85 26.67 -22.07
N ASN A 260 24.00 26.16 -21.21
CA ASN A 260 22.68 25.56 -21.54
C ASN A 260 22.76 24.30 -22.40
N THR A 261 23.90 23.67 -22.54
CA THR A 261 23.99 22.36 -23.18
C THR A 261 23.38 21.29 -22.24
N VAL A 262 22.58 20.40 -22.81
CA VAL A 262 21.96 19.30 -22.07
C VAL A 262 22.67 18.00 -22.42
N LEU A 263 23.29 17.38 -21.43
CA LEU A 263 23.94 16.07 -21.58
C LEU A 263 22.99 14.99 -20.98
N MET A 264 22.71 13.94 -21.75
CA MET A 264 21.93 12.81 -21.29
C MET A 264 22.83 11.60 -21.08
N LEU A 265 22.96 11.17 -19.85
CA LEU A 265 23.75 10.00 -19.46
C LEU A 265 22.80 8.85 -19.14
N ARG A 266 23.11 7.66 -19.63
CA ARG A 266 22.37 6.44 -19.30
C ARG A 266 23.20 5.58 -18.36
N SER A 267 22.59 5.08 -17.29
CA SER A 267 23.24 4.10 -16.41
C SER A 267 23.64 2.85 -17.18
N LYS A 268 24.91 2.42 -17.02
CA LYS A 268 25.41 1.16 -17.59
C LYS A 268 25.17 -0.05 -16.71
N ASN A 269 25.06 0.17 -15.40
CA ASN A 269 25.01 -0.90 -14.39
C ASN A 269 23.59 -1.42 -14.09
N GLY A 270 22.67 -1.28 -15.03
CA GLY A 270 21.30 -1.71 -14.86
C GLY A 270 20.34 -0.54 -14.59
N GLY A 271 19.12 -0.87 -14.21
CA GLY A 271 18.07 0.07 -13.86
C GLY A 271 17.92 0.21 -12.35
N VAL A 272 16.93 1.02 -11.95
CA VAL A 272 16.58 1.27 -10.55
C VAL A 272 15.18 0.76 -10.23
N ASN A 273 14.95 0.40 -8.99
CA ASN A 273 13.61 0.22 -8.44
C ASN A 273 13.10 1.58 -7.99
N VAL A 274 12.12 2.09 -8.70
CA VAL A 274 11.51 3.40 -8.38
C VAL A 274 10.48 3.18 -7.27
N ASP A 275 10.91 3.37 -6.04
CA ASP A 275 10.08 3.32 -4.85
C ASP A 275 10.00 4.68 -4.17
N ARG A 276 9.23 4.75 -3.09
CA ARG A 276 9.01 5.98 -2.34
C ARG A 276 10.31 6.55 -1.77
N THR A 277 11.19 5.70 -1.25
CA THR A 277 12.43 6.13 -0.60
C THR A 277 13.38 6.79 -1.59
N LEU A 278 13.53 6.23 -2.79
CA LEU A 278 14.30 6.85 -3.87
C LEU A 278 13.71 8.20 -4.30
N ILE A 279 12.39 8.26 -4.48
CA ILE A 279 11.73 9.51 -4.89
C ILE A 279 11.79 10.58 -3.79
N ASP A 280 11.60 10.20 -2.52
CA ASP A 280 11.73 11.12 -1.38
C ASP A 280 13.16 11.66 -1.28
N PHE A 281 14.21 10.84 -1.50
CA PHE A 281 15.59 11.29 -1.56
C PHE A 281 15.80 12.32 -2.68
N ILE A 282 15.35 12.03 -3.90
CA ILE A 282 15.51 12.94 -5.03
C ILE A 282 14.74 14.25 -4.77
N SER A 283 13.49 14.16 -4.27
CA SER A 283 12.63 15.32 -4.05
C SER A 283 13.06 16.20 -2.88
N SER A 284 13.74 15.63 -1.89
CA SER A 284 14.28 16.39 -0.73
C SER A 284 15.54 17.20 -1.08
N ASN A 285 16.15 16.93 -2.21
CA ASN A 285 17.36 17.60 -2.64
C ASN A 285 17.04 18.69 -3.69
N GLU A 286 17.17 19.95 -3.31
CA GLU A 286 16.90 21.11 -4.16
C GLU A 286 17.73 21.16 -5.47
N LYS A 287 18.80 20.35 -5.55
CA LYS A 287 19.67 20.27 -6.73
C LYS A 287 19.14 19.31 -7.79
N MET A 288 18.09 18.53 -7.49
CA MET A 288 17.57 17.48 -8.34
C MET A 288 16.09 17.69 -8.67
N GLU A 289 15.74 17.39 -9.91
CA GLU A 289 14.38 17.23 -10.38
C GLU A 289 14.26 15.83 -10.99
N PHE A 290 13.09 15.24 -11.00
CA PHE A 290 12.89 13.97 -11.67
C PHE A 290 11.69 13.97 -12.60
N HIS A 291 11.77 13.09 -13.59
CA HIS A 291 10.67 12.80 -14.52
C HIS A 291 10.57 11.30 -14.74
N ILE A 292 9.32 10.80 -14.74
CA ILE A 292 8.98 9.40 -14.96
C ILE A 292 8.12 9.28 -16.20
N ASN A 293 8.41 8.32 -17.07
CA ASN A 293 7.63 8.01 -18.28
C ASN A 293 7.61 6.50 -18.56
#